data_a74940504b60c65516b98a47eb3b0b49
#
_entry.id   a74940504b60c65516b98a47eb3b0b49
#
_cell.length_a   1.000
_cell.length_b   1.000
_cell.length_c   1.000
_cell.angle_alpha   90.00
_cell.angle_beta   90.00
_cell.angle_gamma   90.00
#
_symmetry.space_group_name_H-M   'P 1'
#
loop_
_entity.id
_entity.type
_entity.pdbx_description
1 polymer ?
#
loop_
_entity_poly.entity_id
_entity_poly.type
_entity_poly.pdbx_seq_one_letter_code
_entity_poly.pdbx_strand_id
1 'polypeptide(L)'
;EFDLGPFHFDASEQGIFNFPYIWHLNSYIGALPKIFLALVIVSMMANEYTYGTLKQNLIDGMSKKEFVLSKFLTVLVFSGLSTVFIFVISLLLGLLYSTYDEVGIIFSEMDYLLAFFVKLTGFFSFCLFLGVLIKRSAFAIGFLFVWYLIENIGFLIFGKLIVNDFELARSIFRYMPLEAMSGVLI
;
A
#
# COMPACT_ATOMS: atom_id res chain seq x y z
N GLU A 1 23.99 8.00 -12.24
CA GLU A 1 23.69 6.75 -11.54
C GLU A 1 23.09 7.11 -10.18
N PHE A 2 21.79 6.93 -10.00
CA PHE A 2 21.12 7.14 -8.72
C PHE A 2 20.76 5.78 -8.15
N ASP A 3 21.36 5.44 -7.01
CA ASP A 3 21.10 4.20 -6.28
C ASP A 3 20.05 4.47 -5.18
N LEU A 4 18.83 4.02 -5.40
CA LEU A 4 17.73 4.12 -4.42
C LEU A 4 17.41 2.74 -3.82
N GLY A 5 18.42 2.05 -3.30
CA GLY A 5 18.26 0.76 -2.66
C GLY A 5 18.12 -0.40 -3.66
N PRO A 6 16.97 -1.09 -3.78
CA PRO A 6 16.85 -2.23 -4.69
C PRO A 6 16.75 -1.84 -6.18
N PHE A 7 16.79 -0.55 -6.51
CA PHE A 7 16.67 -0.06 -7.89
C PHE A 7 17.97 0.57 -8.35
N HIS A 8 18.68 -0.13 -9.25
CA HIS A 8 19.75 0.46 -10.06
C HIS A 8 19.09 1.18 -11.24
N PHE A 9 19.06 2.51 -11.19
CA PHE A 9 18.61 3.33 -12.31
C PHE A 9 19.80 3.81 -13.10
N ASP A 10 20.08 3.18 -14.23
CA ASP A 10 20.90 3.77 -15.28
C ASP A 10 20.05 4.75 -16.07
N ALA A 11 20.01 5.99 -15.59
CA ALA A 11 19.26 7.08 -16.22
C ALA A 11 19.84 7.50 -17.59
N SER A 12 20.97 6.92 -18.00
CA SER A 12 21.70 7.34 -19.21
C SER A 12 21.31 6.56 -20.48
N GLU A 13 20.80 5.33 -20.37
CA GLU A 13 20.48 4.50 -21.54
C GLU A 13 18.99 4.11 -21.68
N GLN A 14 18.23 4.12 -20.57
CA GLN A 14 16.79 3.84 -20.62
C GLN A 14 16.04 4.98 -19.92
N GLY A 15 15.32 5.77 -20.68
CA GLY A 15 14.52 6.88 -20.12
C GLY A 15 13.60 6.36 -19.02
N ILE A 16 13.58 7.02 -17.86
CA ILE A 16 12.80 6.67 -16.67
C ILE A 16 11.29 6.50 -16.98
N PHE A 17 10.83 7.17 -18.04
CA PHE A 17 9.45 7.13 -18.51
C PHE A 17 9.20 6.14 -19.65
N ASN A 18 10.17 5.30 -20.00
CA ASN A 18 9.99 4.28 -21.03
C ASN A 18 9.16 3.12 -20.51
N PHE A 19 8.33 2.54 -21.40
CA PHE A 19 7.69 1.26 -21.16
C PHE A 19 8.74 0.13 -21.20
N PRO A 20 8.64 -0.90 -20.34
CA PRO A 20 7.63 -1.10 -19.29
C PRO A 20 7.99 -0.50 -17.93
N TYR A 21 9.19 0.09 -17.75
CA TYR A 21 9.70 0.61 -16.46
C TYR A 21 8.80 1.61 -15.76
N ILE A 22 8.00 2.36 -16.51
CA ILE A 22 7.10 3.37 -15.96
C ILE A 22 6.04 2.76 -15.02
N TRP A 23 5.61 1.52 -15.27
CA TRP A 23 4.67 0.82 -14.41
C TRP A 23 5.25 0.56 -13.03
N HIS A 24 6.52 0.15 -12.97
CA HIS A 24 7.27 -0.04 -11.74
C HIS A 24 7.43 1.25 -10.96
N LEU A 25 7.98 2.27 -11.58
CA LEU A 25 8.29 3.55 -10.95
C LEU A 25 7.05 4.20 -10.38
N ASN A 26 5.98 4.29 -11.18
CA ASN A 26 4.74 4.94 -10.75
C ASN A 26 3.99 4.13 -9.69
N SER A 27 4.02 2.80 -9.74
CA SER A 27 3.46 1.96 -8.67
C SER A 27 4.21 2.14 -7.35
N TYR A 28 5.52 2.33 -7.40
CA TYR A 28 6.34 2.59 -6.22
C TYR A 28 6.07 3.99 -5.63
N ILE A 29 6.12 5.03 -6.48
CA ILE A 29 5.85 6.41 -6.07
C ILE A 29 4.39 6.55 -5.61
N GLY A 30 3.45 5.96 -6.31
CA GLY A 30 2.04 5.95 -5.98
C GLY A 30 1.70 5.26 -4.66
N ALA A 31 2.62 4.43 -4.14
CA ALA A 31 2.48 3.85 -2.81
C ALA A 31 2.78 4.84 -1.68
N LEU A 32 3.46 5.97 -1.92
CA LEU A 32 3.79 6.95 -0.88
C LEU A 32 2.55 7.63 -0.29
N PRO A 33 1.55 8.08 -1.09
CA PRO A 33 0.33 8.70 -0.55
C PRO A 33 -0.58 7.73 0.22
N LYS A 34 -0.33 6.42 0.21
CA LYS A 34 -1.15 5.43 0.94
C LYS A 34 -1.37 5.78 2.41
N ILE A 35 -0.41 6.46 3.05
CA ILE A 35 -0.50 6.86 4.46
C ILE A 35 -1.67 7.83 4.68
N PHE A 36 -1.88 8.78 3.77
CA PHE A 36 -3.01 9.72 3.88
C PHE A 36 -4.35 9.00 3.75
N LEU A 37 -4.47 8.05 2.82
CA LEU A 37 -5.68 7.23 2.69
C LEU A 37 -5.88 6.31 3.90
N ALA A 38 -4.81 5.79 4.48
CA ALA A 38 -4.86 5.04 5.73
C ALA A 38 -5.46 5.86 6.89
N LEU A 39 -5.06 7.14 7.02
CA LEU A 39 -5.64 8.05 8.01
C LEU A 39 -7.15 8.22 7.81
N VAL A 40 -7.60 8.32 6.55
CA VAL A 40 -9.03 8.42 6.23
C VAL A 40 -9.76 7.15 6.64
N ILE A 41 -9.23 5.96 6.31
CA ILE A 41 -9.88 4.67 6.61
C ILE A 41 -9.96 4.42 8.12
N VAL A 42 -8.85 4.67 8.85
CA VAL A 42 -8.84 4.55 10.31
C VAL A 42 -9.83 5.52 10.95
N SER A 43 -9.85 6.79 10.49
CA SER A 43 -10.77 7.82 11.00
C SER A 43 -12.22 7.49 10.69
N MET A 44 -12.52 6.97 9.49
CA MET A 44 -13.85 6.53 9.11
C MET A 44 -14.39 5.49 10.09
N MET A 45 -13.56 4.50 10.45
CA MET A 45 -14.00 3.46 11.37
C MET A 45 -14.11 3.96 12.82
N ALA A 46 -13.16 4.77 13.27
CA ALA A 46 -13.16 5.32 14.63
C ALA A 46 -14.34 6.29 14.86
N ASN A 47 -14.73 7.03 13.84
CA ASN A 47 -15.86 7.96 13.89
C ASN A 47 -17.20 7.21 14.09
N GLU A 48 -17.36 5.99 13.55
CA GLU A 48 -18.54 5.16 13.78
C GLU A 48 -18.72 4.84 15.27
N TYR A 49 -17.62 4.67 16.00
CA TYR A 49 -17.68 4.48 17.45
C TYR A 49 -17.88 5.80 18.21
N THR A 50 -17.23 6.86 17.79
CA THR A 50 -17.27 8.16 18.48
C THR A 50 -18.65 8.80 18.40
N TYR A 51 -19.27 8.77 17.23
CA TYR A 51 -20.62 9.34 17.00
C TYR A 51 -21.75 8.36 17.27
N GLY A 52 -21.44 7.10 17.61
CA GLY A 52 -22.45 6.09 17.90
C GLY A 52 -23.23 5.58 16.68
N THR A 53 -22.83 5.96 15.47
CA THR A 53 -23.52 5.58 14.22
C THR A 53 -23.51 4.07 13.99
N LEU A 54 -22.50 3.35 14.49
CA LEU A 54 -22.50 1.89 14.50
C LEU A 54 -23.72 1.32 15.25
N LYS A 55 -24.04 1.88 16.42
CA LYS A 55 -25.20 1.43 17.22
C LYS A 55 -26.50 1.74 16.50
N GLN A 56 -26.60 2.93 15.92
CA GLN A 56 -27.76 3.36 15.16
C GLN A 56 -28.03 2.41 13.97
N ASN A 57 -27.02 2.13 13.16
CA ASN A 57 -27.13 1.23 12.01
C ASN A 57 -27.58 -0.19 12.42
N LEU A 58 -27.12 -0.69 13.58
CA LEU A 58 -27.55 -1.98 14.11
C LEU A 58 -29.00 -1.97 14.62
N ILE A 59 -29.46 -0.85 15.20
CA ILE A 59 -30.85 -0.67 15.63
C ILE A 59 -31.78 -0.59 14.43
N ASP A 60 -31.32 0.07 13.35
CA ASP A 60 -32.05 0.19 12.08
C ASP A 60 -32.12 -1.13 11.28
N GLY A 61 -31.55 -2.22 11.82
CA GLY A 61 -31.67 -3.58 11.28
C GLY A 61 -30.47 -4.08 10.47
N MET A 62 -29.39 -3.30 10.36
CA MET A 62 -28.16 -3.75 9.68
C MET A 62 -27.45 -4.82 10.52
N SER A 63 -27.10 -5.94 9.90
CA SER A 63 -26.29 -6.96 10.57
C SER A 63 -24.84 -6.53 10.73
N LYS A 64 -24.13 -7.07 11.73
CA LYS A 64 -22.69 -6.80 11.93
C LYS A 64 -21.84 -7.17 10.71
N LYS A 65 -22.25 -8.23 9.99
CA LYS A 65 -21.55 -8.68 8.76
C LYS A 65 -21.71 -7.65 7.64
N GLU A 66 -22.93 -7.18 7.41
CA GLU A 66 -23.21 -6.14 6.40
C GLU A 66 -22.45 -4.86 6.69
N PHE A 67 -22.40 -4.45 7.97
CA PHE A 67 -21.63 -3.28 8.38
C PHE A 67 -20.14 -3.43 8.03
N VAL A 68 -19.49 -4.52 8.45
CA VAL A 68 -18.07 -4.76 8.16
C VAL A 68 -17.83 -4.88 6.65
N LEU A 69 -18.73 -5.56 5.94
CA LEU A 69 -18.62 -5.71 4.49
C LEU A 69 -18.72 -4.36 3.78
N SER A 70 -19.61 -3.46 4.21
CA SER A 70 -19.75 -2.13 3.63
C SER A 70 -18.45 -1.31 3.77
N LYS A 71 -17.77 -1.41 4.93
CA LYS A 71 -16.47 -0.75 5.15
C LYS A 71 -15.35 -1.38 4.33
N PHE A 72 -15.36 -2.70 4.19
CA PHE A 72 -14.41 -3.40 3.33
C PHE A 72 -14.61 -3.05 1.85
N LEU A 73 -15.85 -2.92 1.38
CA LEU A 73 -16.14 -2.43 0.03
C LEU A 73 -15.58 -1.01 -0.18
N THR A 74 -15.66 -0.14 0.82
CA THR A 74 -15.01 1.18 0.76
C THR A 74 -13.50 1.06 0.57
N VAL A 75 -12.85 0.13 1.27
CA VAL A 75 -11.41 -0.17 1.09
C VAL A 75 -11.12 -0.61 -0.33
N LEU A 76 -11.92 -1.52 -0.90
CA LEU A 76 -11.77 -1.96 -2.29
C LEU A 76 -11.93 -0.81 -3.29
N VAL A 77 -12.90 0.07 -3.06
CA VAL A 77 -13.11 1.26 -3.92
C VAL A 77 -11.92 2.20 -3.85
N PHE A 78 -11.39 2.51 -2.67
CA PHE A 78 -10.19 3.36 -2.54
C PHE A 78 -8.97 2.73 -3.21
N SER A 79 -8.75 1.43 -3.02
CA SER A 79 -7.65 0.71 -3.67
C SER A 79 -7.82 0.70 -5.19
N GLY A 80 -9.04 0.43 -5.67
CA GLY A 80 -9.35 0.42 -7.10
C GLY A 80 -9.17 1.79 -7.76
N LEU A 81 -9.71 2.84 -7.15
CA LEU A 81 -9.55 4.21 -7.66
C LEU A 81 -8.08 4.65 -7.68
N SER A 82 -7.31 4.32 -6.64
CA SER A 82 -5.88 4.61 -6.59
C SER A 82 -5.12 3.87 -7.69
N THR A 83 -5.47 2.61 -7.96
CA THR A 83 -4.84 1.81 -9.02
C THR A 83 -5.18 2.35 -10.41
N VAL A 84 -6.45 2.69 -10.65
CA VAL A 84 -6.88 3.31 -11.91
C VAL A 84 -6.18 4.66 -12.11
N PHE A 85 -6.02 5.45 -11.06
CA PHE A 85 -5.32 6.74 -11.12
C PHE A 85 -3.85 6.55 -11.53
N ILE A 86 -3.13 5.60 -10.91
CA ILE A 86 -1.75 5.28 -11.28
C ILE A 86 -1.68 4.74 -12.70
N PHE A 87 -2.61 3.88 -13.12
CA PHE A 87 -2.69 3.38 -14.48
C PHE A 87 -2.80 4.52 -15.50
N VAL A 88 -3.75 5.45 -15.30
CA VAL A 88 -3.97 6.57 -16.23
C VAL A 88 -2.75 7.48 -16.30
N ILE A 89 -2.15 7.85 -15.15
CA ILE A 89 -0.94 8.68 -15.12
C ILE A 89 0.22 7.98 -15.81
N SER A 90 0.47 6.70 -15.53
CA SER A 90 1.57 5.94 -16.13
C SER A 90 1.40 5.83 -17.64
N LEU A 91 0.17 5.57 -18.09
CA LEU A 91 -0.14 5.48 -19.51
C LEU A 91 0.06 6.81 -20.23
N LEU A 92 -0.43 7.93 -19.64
CA LEU A 92 -0.25 9.26 -20.22
C LEU A 92 1.24 9.66 -20.29
N LEU A 93 1.98 9.49 -19.20
CA LEU A 93 3.40 9.79 -19.16
C LEU A 93 4.20 8.89 -20.12
N GLY A 94 3.89 7.61 -20.16
CA GLY A 94 4.54 6.68 -21.07
C GLY A 94 4.29 7.04 -22.53
N LEU A 95 3.06 7.34 -22.93
CA LEU A 95 2.73 7.75 -24.30
C LEU A 95 3.36 9.09 -24.71
N LEU A 96 3.62 10.00 -23.75
CA LEU A 96 4.22 11.31 -24.04
C LEU A 96 5.74 11.27 -24.11
N TYR A 97 6.39 10.41 -23.31
CA TYR A 97 7.84 10.44 -23.10
C TYR A 97 8.56 9.15 -23.48
N SER A 98 7.85 8.03 -23.71
CA SER A 98 8.47 6.78 -24.13
C SER A 98 8.92 6.83 -25.59
N THR A 99 10.05 6.19 -25.86
CA THR A 99 10.52 5.95 -27.22
C THR A 99 9.97 4.67 -27.83
N TYR A 100 9.22 3.87 -27.05
CA TYR A 100 8.64 2.60 -27.47
C TYR A 100 7.13 2.73 -27.63
N ASP A 101 6.66 2.56 -28.88
CA ASP A 101 5.23 2.70 -29.25
C ASP A 101 4.55 1.35 -29.53
N GLU A 102 5.29 0.23 -29.39
CA GLU A 102 4.72 -1.09 -29.63
C GLU A 102 3.73 -1.50 -28.52
N VAL A 103 2.50 -1.82 -28.91
CA VAL A 103 1.42 -2.20 -27.97
C VAL A 103 1.82 -3.36 -27.05
N GLY A 104 2.61 -4.32 -27.58
CA GLY A 104 3.11 -5.45 -26.80
C GLY A 104 4.05 -5.02 -25.65
N ILE A 105 4.84 -3.98 -25.85
CA ILE A 105 5.76 -3.43 -24.85
C ILE A 105 4.99 -2.56 -23.84
N ILE A 106 4.02 -1.77 -24.31
CA ILE A 106 3.20 -0.91 -23.46
C ILE A 106 2.48 -1.73 -22.38
N PHE A 107 1.87 -2.85 -22.76
CA PHE A 107 1.11 -3.70 -21.84
C PHE A 107 1.91 -4.87 -21.23
N SER A 108 3.22 -4.97 -21.53
CA SER A 108 4.08 -5.88 -20.79
C SER A 108 4.19 -5.42 -19.34
N GLU A 109 4.29 -6.36 -18.41
CA GLU A 109 4.46 -6.08 -16.97
C GLU A 109 3.29 -5.31 -16.29
N MET A 110 2.07 -5.35 -16.85
CA MET A 110 0.88 -4.84 -16.14
C MET A 110 0.58 -5.56 -14.82
N ASP A 111 1.25 -6.67 -14.56
CA ASP A 111 1.15 -7.41 -13.29
C ASP A 111 1.53 -6.54 -12.08
N TYR A 112 2.38 -5.51 -12.28
CA TYR A 112 2.69 -4.54 -11.23
C TYR A 112 1.49 -3.72 -10.77
N LEU A 113 0.53 -3.43 -11.64
CA LEU A 113 -0.71 -2.75 -11.26
C LEU A 113 -1.63 -3.64 -10.43
N LEU A 114 -1.69 -4.94 -10.77
CA LEU A 114 -2.41 -5.92 -9.96
C LEU A 114 -1.75 -6.09 -8.60
N ALA A 115 -0.42 -6.20 -8.57
CA ALA A 115 0.35 -6.26 -7.34
C ALA A 115 0.14 -4.99 -6.48
N PHE A 116 0.11 -3.81 -7.10
CA PHE A 116 -0.19 -2.54 -6.43
C PHE A 116 -1.60 -2.53 -5.83
N PHE A 117 -2.61 -2.98 -6.57
CA PHE A 117 -3.99 -3.10 -6.07
C PHE A 117 -4.07 -4.03 -4.84
N VAL A 118 -3.46 -5.22 -4.93
CA VAL A 118 -3.44 -6.20 -3.83
C VAL A 118 -2.72 -5.62 -2.61
N LYS A 119 -1.58 -4.97 -2.81
CA LYS A 119 -0.81 -4.29 -1.77
C LYS A 119 -1.63 -3.23 -1.05
N LEU A 120 -2.31 -2.33 -1.79
CA LEU A 120 -3.16 -1.29 -1.21
C LEU A 120 -4.34 -1.90 -0.46
N THR A 121 -5.00 -2.90 -1.05
CA THR A 121 -6.14 -3.58 -0.44
C THR A 121 -5.74 -4.24 0.88
N GLY A 122 -4.61 -4.94 0.90
CA GLY A 122 -4.06 -5.54 2.13
C GLY A 122 -3.77 -4.49 3.20
N PHE A 123 -3.04 -3.44 2.85
CA PHE A 123 -2.67 -2.36 3.76
C PHE A 123 -3.90 -1.64 4.33
N PHE A 124 -4.85 -1.28 3.50
CA PHE A 124 -6.07 -0.60 3.94
C PHE A 124 -6.99 -1.51 4.76
N SER A 125 -7.02 -2.82 4.46
CA SER A 125 -7.73 -3.80 5.28
C SER A 125 -7.12 -3.93 6.67
N PHE A 126 -5.80 -3.90 6.77
CA PHE A 126 -5.10 -3.84 8.05
C PHE A 126 -5.41 -2.55 8.83
N CYS A 127 -5.44 -1.40 8.15
CA CYS A 127 -5.86 -0.13 8.75
C CYS A 127 -7.32 -0.17 9.24
N LEU A 128 -8.22 -0.76 8.46
CA LEU A 128 -9.61 -0.96 8.86
C LEU A 128 -9.71 -1.85 10.10
N PHE A 129 -8.96 -2.95 10.13
CA PHE A 129 -8.89 -3.84 11.28
C PHE A 129 -8.42 -3.11 12.54
N LEU A 130 -7.37 -2.29 12.45
CA LEU A 130 -6.90 -1.47 13.57
C LEU A 130 -7.97 -0.46 14.03
N GLY A 131 -8.70 0.16 13.10
CA GLY A 131 -9.81 1.06 13.41
C GLY A 131 -10.93 0.37 14.19
N VAL A 132 -11.26 -0.87 13.83
CA VAL A 132 -12.24 -1.70 14.55
C VAL A 132 -11.73 -2.08 15.95
N LEU A 133 -10.46 -2.44 16.06
CA LEU A 133 -9.86 -2.92 17.32
C LEU A 133 -9.71 -1.80 18.35
N ILE A 134 -9.18 -0.65 17.94
CA ILE A 134 -8.77 0.43 18.84
C ILE A 134 -9.91 1.42 19.13
N LYS A 135 -10.89 1.53 18.25
CA LYS A 135 -12.09 2.38 18.40
C LYS A 135 -11.84 3.88 18.58
N ARG A 136 -10.60 4.34 18.55
CA ARG A 136 -10.20 5.74 18.67
C ARG A 136 -9.16 6.08 17.61
N SER A 137 -9.43 7.06 16.75
CA SER A 137 -8.59 7.38 15.59
C SER A 137 -7.16 7.72 15.97
N ALA A 138 -6.96 8.57 16.97
CA ALA A 138 -5.62 9.00 17.40
C ALA A 138 -4.76 7.81 17.88
N PHE A 139 -5.34 6.90 18.65
CA PHE A 139 -4.62 5.71 19.14
C PHE A 139 -4.36 4.71 18.02
N ALA A 140 -5.30 4.53 17.09
CA ALA A 140 -5.12 3.61 15.97
C ALA A 140 -4.04 4.11 15.01
N ILE A 141 -4.00 5.41 14.73
CA ILE A 141 -2.95 6.06 13.93
C ILE A 141 -1.60 5.96 14.65
N GLY A 142 -1.56 6.28 15.94
CA GLY A 142 -0.35 6.15 16.77
C GLY A 142 0.18 4.73 16.78
N PHE A 143 -0.69 3.73 16.92
CA PHE A 143 -0.32 2.32 16.86
C PHE A 143 0.26 1.94 15.49
N LEU A 144 -0.35 2.39 14.40
CA LEU A 144 0.14 2.13 13.04
C LEU A 144 1.54 2.72 12.84
N PHE A 145 1.77 3.94 13.34
CA PHE A 145 3.08 4.59 13.29
C PHE A 145 4.12 3.84 14.13
N VAL A 146 3.78 3.47 15.38
CA VAL A 146 4.65 2.67 16.24
C VAL A 146 4.96 1.32 15.62
N TRP A 147 3.95 0.66 15.02
CA TRP A 147 4.15 -0.62 14.32
C TRP A 147 5.11 -0.48 13.14
N TYR A 148 4.97 0.58 12.36
CA TYR A 148 5.90 0.89 11.28
C TYR A 148 7.35 1.07 11.78
N LEU A 149 7.53 1.77 12.90
CA LEU A 149 8.83 1.92 13.53
C LEU A 149 9.38 0.57 14.04
N ILE A 150 8.53 -0.27 14.64
CA ILE A 150 8.93 -1.60 15.14
C ILE A 150 9.42 -2.48 13.98
N GLU A 151 8.72 -2.50 12.84
CA GLU A 151 9.16 -3.30 11.70
C GLU A 151 10.50 -2.79 11.15
N ASN A 152 10.66 -1.49 10.92
CA ASN A 152 11.90 -0.93 10.35
C ASN A 152 13.08 -1.01 11.32
N ILE A 153 12.91 -0.53 12.55
CA ILE A 153 13.98 -0.53 13.56
C ILE A 153 14.26 -1.96 14.04
N GLY A 154 13.21 -2.76 14.21
CA GLY A 154 13.33 -4.16 14.59
C GLY A 154 14.15 -4.96 13.57
N PHE A 155 13.91 -4.77 12.28
CA PHE A 155 14.70 -5.37 11.22
C PHE A 155 16.20 -5.02 11.34
N LEU A 156 16.52 -3.73 11.54
CA LEU A 156 17.89 -3.27 11.67
C LEU A 156 18.58 -3.82 12.92
N ILE A 157 17.89 -3.81 14.07
CA ILE A 157 18.41 -4.32 15.34
C ILE A 157 18.61 -5.83 15.25
N PHE A 158 17.61 -6.55 14.77
CA PHE A 158 17.65 -8.01 14.67
C PHE A 158 18.75 -8.48 13.70
N GLY A 159 18.82 -7.86 12.52
CA GLY A 159 19.82 -8.20 11.50
C GLY A 159 21.24 -7.89 11.93
N LYS A 160 21.47 -6.77 12.63
CA LYS A 160 22.82 -6.32 12.99
C LYS A 160 23.30 -6.81 14.35
N LEU A 161 22.43 -6.86 15.38
CA LEU A 161 22.83 -7.12 16.76
C LEU A 161 22.54 -8.55 17.23
N ILE A 162 21.51 -9.20 16.69
CA ILE A 162 21.09 -10.52 17.19
C ILE A 162 21.64 -11.65 16.31
N VAL A 163 21.40 -11.55 14.99
CA VAL A 163 21.76 -12.65 14.07
C VAL A 163 23.05 -12.36 13.30
N ASN A 164 23.43 -11.10 13.17
CA ASN A 164 24.54 -10.63 12.33
C ASN A 164 24.46 -11.14 10.88
N ASP A 165 23.24 -11.38 10.41
CA ASP A 165 22.91 -11.88 9.08
C ASP A 165 21.62 -11.20 8.60
N PHE A 166 21.74 -10.35 7.58
CA PHE A 166 20.61 -9.61 7.02
C PHE A 166 19.68 -10.48 6.18
N GLU A 167 20.17 -11.56 5.57
CA GLU A 167 19.33 -12.46 4.78
C GLU A 167 18.37 -13.24 5.68
N LEU A 168 18.86 -13.69 6.83
CA LEU A 168 18.05 -14.40 7.81
C LEU A 168 17.05 -13.44 8.49
N ALA A 169 17.47 -12.21 8.79
CA ALA A 169 16.55 -11.17 9.27
C ALA A 169 15.46 -10.88 8.25
N ARG A 170 15.81 -10.72 6.98
CA ARG A 170 14.86 -10.49 5.88
C ARG A 170 13.86 -11.63 5.74
N SER A 171 14.29 -12.89 5.86
CA SER A 171 13.40 -14.06 5.78
C SER A 171 12.33 -14.07 6.88
N ILE A 172 12.69 -13.61 8.09
CA ILE A 172 11.77 -13.54 9.23
C ILE A 172 10.83 -12.34 9.12
N PHE A 173 11.39 -11.14 8.85
CA PHE A 173 10.59 -9.90 8.77
C PHE A 173 9.68 -9.85 7.55
N ARG A 174 9.94 -10.64 6.51
CA ARG A 174 9.07 -10.80 5.34
C ARG A 174 7.62 -11.20 5.70
N TYR A 175 7.42 -11.85 6.84
CA TYR A 175 6.08 -12.24 7.31
C TYR A 175 5.40 -11.16 8.19
N MET A 176 6.08 -10.05 8.50
CA MET A 176 5.46 -8.93 9.20
C MET A 176 4.43 -8.23 8.32
N PRO A 177 3.30 -7.74 8.89
CA PRO A 177 2.16 -7.25 8.10
C PRO A 177 2.51 -6.16 7.08
N LEU A 178 3.31 -5.16 7.46
CA LEU A 178 3.64 -4.06 6.54
C LEU A 178 4.69 -4.48 5.51
N GLU A 179 5.68 -5.27 5.93
CA GLU A 179 6.72 -5.79 5.03
C GLU A 179 6.15 -6.81 4.05
N ALA A 180 5.29 -7.73 4.49
CA ALA A 180 4.61 -8.68 3.62
C ALA A 180 3.79 -7.97 2.52
N MET A 181 3.13 -6.86 2.88
CA MET A 181 2.39 -6.05 1.90
C MET A 181 3.32 -5.25 0.98
N SER A 182 4.50 -4.83 1.45
CA SER A 182 5.47 -4.12 0.61
C SER A 182 6.17 -5.06 -0.36
N GLY A 183 6.43 -6.28 0.03
CA GLY A 183 7.10 -7.30 -0.78
C GLY A 183 6.29 -7.83 -1.97
N VAL A 184 5.02 -7.46 -2.13
CA VAL A 184 4.21 -7.84 -3.30
C VAL A 184 4.66 -7.12 -4.59
N LEU A 185 5.39 -6.00 -4.46
CA LEU A 185 5.90 -5.22 -5.61
C LEU A 185 7.40 -5.49 -5.91
N ILE A 186 8.03 -6.41 -5.23
CA ILE A 186 9.42 -6.83 -5.42
C ILE A 186 9.42 -8.28 -5.87
#